data_77f3304bd139bb5be098180a331a65b9
#
_entry.id   77f3304bd139bb5be098180a331a65b9
#
_cell.length_a   1.000
_cell.length_b   1.000
_cell.length_c   1.000
_cell.angle_alpha   90.00
_cell.angle_beta   90.00
_cell.angle_gamma   90.00
#
_symmetry.space_group_name_H-M   'P 1'
#
loop_
_entity.id
_entity.type
_entity.pdbx_description
1 polymer ?
#
loop_
_entity_poly.entity_id
_entity_poly.type
_entity_poly.pdbx_seq_one_letter_code
_entity_poly.pdbx_strand_id
1 'polypeptide(L)'
;MKDVYLKQFKEKERRFFNFFQPLAEEVSSCESPEVGFRSRAEFGVFIKQNSLNYFMIKDKKKETLDYLEICHPKINSLMDELKNTLRNKTNLLDKLFSCSFQVSKEGESVICLNYHKEIDQEWEKSATDIANILKTNLIGRSRKKKITIGKDFIQENYDLGDENLKINLYENCFSQPNPYICEKMLQWTRDAKSHKDDILELHCGIGTFTLLLSRLYRQVLATENSRPSIRGLEDNIKVAALANISHARLSGKETLEALNEKRIFRRLSNVNIKDLKLNSVFLDPPRTGLDEYTKTNIKKFDTIFYISCGFESLQKDLQSIKTHRIKKASFFDQFPYTDHMESAILLERI
;
A
#
# COMPACT_ATOMS: atom_id res chain seq x y z
N MET A 1 16.76 -20.48 4.28
CA MET A 1 16.01 -19.21 4.47
C MET A 1 15.25 -19.18 5.78
N LYS A 2 14.58 -20.24 6.20
CA LYS A 2 13.76 -20.27 7.42
C LYS A 2 14.48 -19.77 8.68
N ASP A 3 15.66 -20.31 8.99
CA ASP A 3 16.41 -19.92 10.18
C ASP A 3 16.88 -18.44 10.13
N VAL A 4 17.21 -17.94 8.93
CA VAL A 4 17.60 -16.53 8.73
C VAL A 4 16.40 -15.61 8.94
N TYR A 5 15.24 -15.99 8.40
CA TYR A 5 14.00 -15.26 8.59
C TYR A 5 13.61 -15.19 10.06
N LEU A 6 13.52 -16.35 10.74
CA LEU A 6 13.13 -16.42 12.14
C LEU A 6 14.06 -15.63 13.06
N LYS A 7 15.37 -15.68 12.81
CA LYS A 7 16.33 -14.87 13.58
C LYS A 7 16.06 -13.37 13.44
N GLN A 8 15.86 -12.90 12.21
CA GLN A 8 15.57 -11.48 11.95
C GLN A 8 14.23 -11.06 12.53
N PHE A 9 13.19 -11.89 12.36
CA PHE A 9 11.87 -11.62 12.92
C PHE A 9 11.94 -11.48 14.44
N LYS A 10 12.59 -12.42 15.14
CA LYS A 10 12.75 -12.40 16.60
C LYS A 10 13.54 -11.19 17.08
N GLU A 11 14.49 -10.69 16.31
CA GLU A 11 15.22 -9.45 16.66
C GLU A 11 14.32 -8.22 16.55
N LYS A 12 13.52 -8.08 15.47
CA LYS A 12 12.54 -7.01 15.31
C LYS A 12 11.46 -7.08 16.39
N GLU A 13 10.91 -8.27 16.63
CA GLU A 13 9.92 -8.54 17.67
C GLU A 13 10.45 -8.09 19.03
N ARG A 14 11.66 -8.50 19.41
CA ARG A 14 12.29 -8.10 20.67
C ARG A 14 12.43 -6.58 20.78
N ARG A 15 12.88 -5.88 19.71
CA ARG A 15 12.97 -4.40 19.69
C ARG A 15 11.62 -3.77 19.90
N PHE A 16 10.57 -4.28 19.24
CA PHE A 16 9.21 -3.79 19.36
C PHE A 16 8.66 -4.01 20.78
N PHE A 17 8.77 -5.23 21.31
CA PHE A 17 8.28 -5.57 22.65
C PHE A 17 9.00 -4.80 23.74
N ASN A 18 10.32 -4.67 23.67
CA ASN A 18 11.08 -3.88 24.64
C ASN A 18 10.60 -2.42 24.74
N PHE A 19 10.13 -1.85 23.65
CA PHE A 19 9.61 -0.49 23.64
C PHE A 19 8.15 -0.41 24.12
N PHE A 20 7.29 -1.31 23.64
CA PHE A 20 5.85 -1.18 23.87
C PHE A 20 5.31 -1.90 25.10
N GLN A 21 5.94 -2.97 25.59
CA GLN A 21 5.47 -3.68 26.78
C GLN A 21 5.28 -2.79 28.02
N PRO A 22 6.17 -1.82 28.33
CA PRO A 22 5.95 -0.93 29.47
C PRO A 22 4.91 0.19 29.20
N LEU A 23 4.44 0.36 27.97
CA LEU A 23 3.61 1.49 27.54
C LEU A 23 2.20 1.09 27.11
N ALA A 24 2.00 -0.13 26.65
CA ALA A 24 0.76 -0.63 26.06
C ALA A 24 0.11 -1.70 26.95
N GLU A 25 -1.24 -1.73 26.98
CA GLU A 25 -1.98 -2.77 27.71
C GLU A 25 -1.86 -4.14 27.01
N GLU A 26 -1.79 -4.15 25.67
CA GLU A 26 -1.65 -5.36 24.86
C GLU A 26 -0.57 -5.16 23.81
N VAL A 27 0.36 -6.12 23.71
CA VAL A 27 1.43 -6.12 22.69
C VAL A 27 1.43 -7.45 21.96
N SER A 28 1.47 -7.41 20.62
CA SER A 28 1.47 -8.60 19.77
C SER A 28 2.38 -8.45 18.56
N SER A 29 2.62 -9.56 17.87
CA SER A 29 3.40 -9.59 16.62
C SER A 29 2.77 -10.54 15.62
N CYS A 30 3.05 -10.32 14.34
CA CYS A 30 2.57 -11.13 13.24
C CYS A 30 3.70 -11.44 12.26
N GLU A 31 3.99 -12.73 12.11
CA GLU A 31 4.99 -13.26 11.17
C GLU A 31 4.47 -13.21 9.72
N SER A 32 5.39 -12.97 8.79
CA SER A 32 5.16 -13.09 7.34
C SER A 32 5.43 -14.51 6.87
N PRO A 33 4.88 -14.93 5.72
CA PRO A 33 5.48 -16.02 4.97
C PRO A 33 6.96 -15.73 4.70
N GLU A 34 7.80 -16.75 4.75
CA GLU A 34 9.26 -16.63 4.57
C GLU A 34 9.65 -16.32 3.13
N VAL A 35 8.87 -16.84 2.17
CA VAL A 35 9.08 -16.75 0.73
C VAL A 35 7.78 -16.43 0.01
N GLY A 36 7.87 -15.94 -1.22
CA GLY A 36 6.70 -15.73 -2.07
C GLY A 36 5.73 -14.65 -1.59
N PHE A 37 6.08 -13.89 -0.58
CA PHE A 37 5.19 -12.91 0.04
C PHE A 37 5.07 -11.60 -0.73
N ARG A 38 6.07 -11.27 -1.56
CA ARG A 38 6.13 -9.98 -2.25
C ARG A 38 5.30 -10.01 -3.53
N SER A 39 4.18 -9.30 -3.50
CA SER A 39 3.21 -9.24 -4.60
C SER A 39 3.51 -8.15 -5.63
N ARG A 40 4.47 -7.27 -5.36
CA ARG A 40 4.87 -6.19 -6.27
C ARG A 40 6.38 -6.04 -6.30
N ALA A 41 6.97 -6.05 -7.51
CA ALA A 41 8.40 -5.89 -7.70
C ALA A 41 8.68 -5.09 -8.99
N GLU A 42 9.71 -4.26 -8.96
CA GLU A 42 10.23 -3.53 -10.10
C GLU A 42 11.70 -3.88 -10.29
N PHE A 43 12.08 -4.12 -11.54
CA PHE A 43 13.43 -4.47 -11.94
C PHE A 43 13.93 -3.51 -13.01
N GLY A 44 15.15 -3.05 -12.89
CA GLY A 44 15.85 -2.47 -14.01
C GLY A 44 16.11 -3.54 -15.08
N VAL A 45 16.11 -3.14 -16.36
CA VAL A 45 16.39 -4.07 -17.45
C VAL A 45 17.49 -3.55 -18.35
N PHE A 46 18.21 -4.48 -18.98
CA PHE A 46 19.12 -4.19 -20.07
C PHE A 46 19.00 -5.26 -21.16
N ILE A 47 19.28 -4.87 -22.39
CA ILE A 47 19.17 -5.76 -23.53
C ILE A 47 20.57 -6.23 -23.93
N LYS A 48 20.75 -7.56 -24.00
CA LYS A 48 21.97 -8.19 -24.46
C LYS A 48 21.61 -9.32 -25.44
N GLN A 49 22.20 -9.33 -26.61
CA GLN A 49 21.96 -10.32 -27.66
C GLN A 49 20.45 -10.50 -27.97
N ASN A 50 19.74 -9.37 -28.13
CA ASN A 50 18.28 -9.34 -28.35
C ASN A 50 17.44 -10.05 -27.30
N SER A 51 17.94 -10.16 -26.09
CA SER A 51 17.25 -10.75 -24.95
C SER A 51 17.19 -9.79 -23.77
N LEU A 52 16.05 -9.77 -23.09
CA LEU A 52 15.81 -9.04 -21.84
C LEU A 52 16.61 -9.66 -20.70
N ASN A 53 17.25 -8.85 -19.89
CA ASN A 53 17.91 -9.28 -18.65
C ASN A 53 17.51 -8.34 -17.53
N TYR A 54 17.21 -8.89 -16.35
CA TYR A 54 16.82 -8.13 -15.16
C TYR A 54 18.02 -7.83 -14.28
N PHE A 55 17.95 -6.70 -13.58
CA PHE A 55 18.89 -6.39 -12.50
C PHE A 55 18.21 -5.61 -11.37
N MET A 56 18.79 -5.71 -10.19
CA MET A 56 18.51 -4.84 -9.05
C MET A 56 19.77 -4.07 -8.66
N ILE A 57 19.59 -2.95 -7.95
CA ILE A 57 20.72 -2.23 -7.35
C ILE A 57 20.81 -2.66 -5.90
N LYS A 58 21.91 -3.32 -5.54
CA LYS A 58 22.28 -3.68 -4.19
C LYS A 58 23.64 -3.08 -3.86
N ASP A 59 23.77 -2.39 -2.75
CA ASP A 59 25.00 -1.73 -2.31
C ASP A 59 25.65 -0.88 -3.42
N LYS A 60 24.82 -0.12 -4.17
CA LYS A 60 25.20 0.72 -5.33
C LYS A 60 25.76 -0.07 -6.53
N LYS A 61 25.67 -1.38 -6.54
CA LYS A 61 26.08 -2.25 -7.66
C LYS A 61 24.86 -2.86 -8.34
N LYS A 62 24.97 -3.05 -9.67
CA LYS A 62 23.97 -3.79 -10.44
C LYS A 62 24.22 -5.28 -10.27
N GLU A 63 23.25 -5.99 -9.71
CA GLU A 63 23.23 -7.44 -9.63
C GLU A 63 22.17 -8.00 -10.59
N THR A 64 22.57 -8.85 -11.53
CA THR A 64 21.63 -9.53 -12.43
C THR A 64 20.92 -10.66 -11.71
N LEU A 65 19.65 -10.86 -12.04
CA LEU A 65 18.86 -11.93 -11.47
C LEU A 65 17.84 -12.43 -12.49
N ASP A 66 17.53 -13.71 -12.41
CA ASP A 66 16.44 -14.35 -13.16
C ASP A 66 15.32 -14.84 -12.23
N TYR A 67 15.55 -14.78 -10.91
CA TYR A 67 14.64 -15.30 -9.89
C TYR A 67 14.85 -14.53 -8.58
N LEU A 68 13.75 -14.25 -7.85
CA LEU A 68 13.81 -13.64 -6.53
C LEU A 68 12.85 -14.38 -5.57
N GLU A 69 13.40 -15.11 -4.62
CA GLU A 69 12.70 -16.07 -3.74
C GLU A 69 11.57 -15.43 -2.92
N ILE A 70 11.75 -14.15 -2.56
CA ILE A 70 10.73 -13.38 -1.82
C ILE A 70 9.53 -12.96 -2.68
N CYS A 71 9.66 -12.93 -4.01
CA CYS A 71 8.56 -12.58 -4.90
C CYS A 71 7.54 -13.71 -4.99
N HIS A 72 6.28 -13.34 -5.16
CA HIS A 72 5.20 -14.28 -5.45
C HIS A 72 5.61 -15.19 -6.62
N PRO A 73 5.35 -16.52 -6.57
CA PRO A 73 5.79 -17.47 -7.61
C PRO A 73 5.38 -17.06 -9.02
N LYS A 74 4.19 -16.46 -9.17
CA LYS A 74 3.70 -15.94 -10.47
C LYS A 74 4.57 -14.79 -11.00
N ILE A 75 5.19 -13.95 -10.14
CA ILE A 75 6.13 -12.91 -10.60
C ILE A 75 7.34 -13.57 -11.24
N ASN A 76 7.94 -14.57 -10.57
CA ASN A 76 9.10 -15.29 -11.10
C ASN A 76 8.78 -16.02 -12.43
N SER A 77 7.60 -16.66 -12.53
CA SER A 77 7.13 -17.26 -13.78
C SER A 77 7.00 -16.22 -14.89
N LEU A 78 6.34 -15.08 -14.59
CA LEU A 78 6.17 -14.00 -15.57
C LEU A 78 7.49 -13.34 -15.99
N MET A 79 8.49 -13.28 -15.10
CA MET A 79 9.84 -12.79 -15.46
C MET A 79 10.49 -13.69 -16.53
N ASP A 80 10.46 -15.00 -16.33
CA ASP A 80 11.01 -15.96 -17.31
C ASP A 80 10.19 -15.98 -18.60
N GLU A 81 8.88 -16.10 -18.51
CA GLU A 81 7.96 -16.10 -19.65
C GLU A 81 8.10 -14.80 -20.47
N LEU A 82 8.17 -13.62 -19.85
CA LEU A 82 8.35 -12.34 -20.51
C LEU A 82 9.72 -12.26 -21.22
N LYS A 83 10.80 -12.70 -20.56
CA LYS A 83 12.13 -12.76 -21.13
C LYS A 83 12.16 -13.63 -22.40
N ASN A 84 11.52 -14.77 -22.37
CA ASN A 84 11.46 -15.71 -23.50
C ASN A 84 10.57 -15.17 -24.64
N THR A 85 9.41 -14.61 -24.31
CA THR A 85 8.44 -14.11 -25.27
C THR A 85 8.92 -12.83 -25.98
N LEU A 86 9.69 -11.98 -25.29
CA LEU A 86 10.26 -10.76 -25.85
C LEU A 86 11.53 -11.01 -26.68
N ARG A 87 12.11 -12.21 -26.66
CA ARG A 87 13.33 -12.51 -27.43
C ARG A 87 13.14 -12.15 -28.91
N ASN A 88 14.06 -11.36 -29.46
CA ASN A 88 14.04 -10.86 -30.84
C ASN A 88 12.86 -9.91 -31.19
N LYS A 89 12.05 -9.49 -30.25
CA LYS A 89 10.99 -8.48 -30.44
C LYS A 89 11.57 -7.08 -30.31
N THR A 90 12.32 -6.63 -31.33
CA THR A 90 13.11 -5.40 -31.27
C THR A 90 12.29 -4.16 -30.95
N ASN A 91 11.06 -4.05 -31.49
CA ASN A 91 10.16 -2.93 -31.22
C ASN A 91 9.70 -2.83 -29.76
N LEU A 92 9.63 -3.96 -29.02
CA LEU A 92 9.30 -4.01 -27.60
C LEU A 92 10.55 -3.91 -26.70
N LEU A 93 11.72 -4.30 -27.19
CA LEU A 93 12.98 -4.25 -26.43
C LEU A 93 13.69 -2.90 -26.51
N ASP A 94 13.50 -2.15 -27.61
CA ASP A 94 14.20 -0.90 -27.84
C ASP A 94 13.83 0.15 -26.79
N LYS A 95 14.87 0.69 -26.09
CA LYS A 95 14.74 1.69 -25.02
C LYS A 95 13.88 1.27 -23.84
N LEU A 96 13.56 -0.01 -23.66
CA LEU A 96 13.00 -0.54 -22.44
C LEU A 96 14.05 -0.46 -21.32
N PHE A 97 13.71 0.14 -20.16
CA PHE A 97 14.66 0.36 -19.07
C PHE A 97 14.22 -0.20 -17.72
N SER A 98 12.94 -0.42 -17.50
CA SER A 98 12.46 -1.14 -16.32
C SER A 98 11.17 -1.90 -16.61
N CYS A 99 10.95 -2.97 -15.84
CA CYS A 99 9.71 -3.73 -15.80
C CYS A 99 9.22 -3.79 -14.36
N SER A 100 7.93 -3.53 -14.15
CA SER A 100 7.29 -3.80 -12.87
C SER A 100 6.22 -4.88 -13.02
N PHE A 101 6.08 -5.69 -11.96
CA PHE A 101 5.11 -6.77 -11.86
C PHE A 101 4.27 -6.54 -10.61
N GLN A 102 2.96 -6.71 -10.75
CA GLN A 102 2.04 -6.73 -9.61
C GLN A 102 1.13 -7.94 -9.77
N VAL A 103 0.97 -8.71 -8.70
CA VAL A 103 0.24 -9.99 -8.70
C VAL A 103 -0.60 -10.06 -7.43
N SER A 104 -1.87 -10.48 -7.53
CA SER A 104 -2.71 -10.77 -6.36
C SER A 104 -2.36 -12.14 -5.76
N LYS A 105 -2.81 -12.40 -4.53
CA LYS A 105 -2.67 -13.73 -3.90
C LYS A 105 -3.24 -14.85 -4.78
N GLU A 106 -4.27 -14.56 -5.57
CA GLU A 106 -4.94 -15.51 -6.47
C GLU A 106 -4.29 -15.60 -7.86
N GLY A 107 -3.25 -14.80 -8.14
CA GLY A 107 -2.47 -14.85 -9.37
C GLY A 107 -2.97 -13.95 -10.50
N GLU A 108 -3.96 -13.08 -10.29
CA GLU A 108 -4.26 -12.01 -11.25
C GLU A 108 -3.05 -11.08 -11.33
N SER A 109 -2.66 -10.67 -12.54
CA SER A 109 -1.40 -9.98 -12.73
C SER A 109 -1.48 -8.81 -13.70
N VAL A 110 -0.58 -7.84 -13.48
CA VAL A 110 -0.30 -6.76 -14.41
C VAL A 110 1.22 -6.55 -14.51
N ILE A 111 1.71 -6.39 -15.73
CA ILE A 111 3.10 -6.04 -16.06
C ILE A 111 3.13 -4.63 -16.61
N CYS A 112 4.04 -3.79 -16.11
CA CYS A 112 4.29 -2.48 -16.71
C CYS A 112 5.70 -2.43 -17.30
N LEU A 113 5.80 -2.07 -18.56
CA LEU A 113 7.03 -1.89 -19.32
C LEU A 113 7.31 -0.39 -19.47
N ASN A 114 8.43 0.10 -18.95
CA ASN A 114 8.78 1.52 -18.94
C ASN A 114 9.87 1.83 -20.00
N TYR A 115 9.61 2.85 -20.83
CA TYR A 115 10.42 3.17 -22.00
C TYR A 115 10.99 4.59 -21.98
N HIS A 116 12.22 4.72 -22.49
CA HIS A 116 12.82 6.02 -22.85
C HIS A 116 12.47 6.49 -24.27
N LYS A 117 11.60 5.80 -24.98
CA LYS A 117 11.08 6.20 -26.29
C LYS A 117 9.56 6.38 -26.22
N GLU A 118 9.00 7.04 -27.23
CA GLU A 118 7.56 7.07 -27.42
C GLU A 118 7.06 5.69 -27.87
N ILE A 119 5.91 5.29 -27.35
CA ILE A 119 5.21 4.05 -27.73
C ILE A 119 4.03 4.38 -28.64
N ASP A 120 3.80 3.56 -29.65
CA ASP A 120 2.87 3.81 -30.76
C ASP A 120 1.90 2.63 -30.98
N GLN A 121 1.19 2.67 -32.10
CA GLN A 121 0.24 1.60 -32.49
C GLN A 121 0.93 0.28 -32.81
N GLU A 122 2.16 0.32 -33.37
CA GLU A 122 2.91 -0.91 -33.64
C GLU A 122 3.33 -1.59 -32.35
N TRP A 123 3.76 -0.76 -31.36
CA TRP A 123 4.02 -1.23 -30.01
C TRP A 123 2.76 -1.88 -29.40
N GLU A 124 1.59 -1.21 -29.51
CA GLU A 124 0.32 -1.68 -28.96
C GLU A 124 -0.09 -3.03 -29.55
N LYS A 125 0.01 -3.20 -30.85
CA LYS A 125 -0.28 -4.46 -31.54
C LYS A 125 0.62 -5.58 -31.03
N SER A 126 1.93 -5.36 -31.02
CA SER A 126 2.89 -6.37 -30.54
C SER A 126 2.72 -6.70 -29.07
N ALA A 127 2.41 -5.70 -28.23
CA ALA A 127 2.17 -5.88 -26.81
C ALA A 127 0.86 -6.64 -26.52
N THR A 128 -0.15 -6.49 -27.38
CA THR A 128 -1.41 -7.27 -27.28
C THR A 128 -1.14 -8.76 -27.47
N ASP A 129 -0.29 -9.13 -28.45
CA ASP A 129 0.11 -10.52 -28.64
C ASP A 129 0.82 -11.08 -27.40
N ILE A 130 1.74 -10.28 -26.82
CA ILE A 130 2.45 -10.67 -25.58
C ILE A 130 1.47 -10.87 -24.42
N ALA A 131 0.55 -9.92 -24.20
CA ALA A 131 -0.43 -9.98 -23.12
C ALA A 131 -1.29 -11.26 -23.23
N ASN A 132 -1.70 -11.63 -24.45
CA ASN A 132 -2.47 -12.85 -24.72
C ASN A 132 -1.66 -14.13 -24.45
N ILE A 133 -0.38 -14.18 -24.87
CA ILE A 133 0.51 -15.32 -24.62
C ILE A 133 0.71 -15.51 -23.12
N LEU A 134 1.01 -14.42 -22.40
CA LEU A 134 1.28 -14.45 -20.95
C LEU A 134 0.03 -14.53 -20.09
N LYS A 135 -1.16 -14.37 -20.70
CA LYS A 135 -2.46 -14.30 -19.98
C LYS A 135 -2.44 -13.29 -18.84
N THR A 136 -1.93 -12.10 -19.11
CA THR A 136 -1.74 -11.03 -18.11
C THR A 136 -2.15 -9.68 -18.69
N ASN A 137 -2.51 -8.74 -17.82
CA ASN A 137 -2.66 -7.35 -18.23
C ASN A 137 -1.29 -6.74 -18.48
N LEU A 138 -1.16 -5.87 -19.49
CA LEU A 138 0.12 -5.29 -19.84
C LEU A 138 -0.01 -3.78 -20.08
N ILE A 139 0.91 -3.03 -19.50
CA ILE A 139 0.97 -1.58 -19.61
C ILE A 139 2.30 -1.20 -20.25
N GLY A 140 2.24 -0.35 -21.26
CA GLY A 140 3.39 0.37 -21.75
C GLY A 140 3.38 1.81 -21.24
N ARG A 141 4.52 2.28 -20.76
CA ARG A 141 4.65 3.63 -20.25
C ARG A 141 5.85 4.34 -20.82
N SER A 142 5.65 5.54 -21.30
CA SER A 142 6.68 6.49 -21.70
C SER A 142 6.43 7.85 -21.06
N ARG A 143 7.32 8.82 -21.24
CA ARG A 143 7.22 10.15 -20.62
C ARG A 143 5.86 10.83 -20.79
N LYS A 144 5.18 10.65 -21.92
CA LYS A 144 3.94 11.36 -22.28
C LYS A 144 2.77 10.42 -22.57
N LYS A 145 2.99 9.13 -22.63
CA LYS A 145 2.00 8.17 -23.11
C LYS A 145 1.95 6.93 -22.24
N LYS A 146 0.72 6.49 -21.94
CA LYS A 146 0.40 5.20 -21.32
C LYS A 146 -0.52 4.46 -22.27
N ILE A 147 -0.18 3.22 -22.63
CA ILE A 147 -1.06 2.29 -23.35
C ILE A 147 -1.35 1.14 -22.38
N THR A 148 -2.61 0.77 -22.26
CA THR A 148 -3.06 -0.30 -21.36
C THR A 148 -3.77 -1.38 -22.18
N ILE A 149 -3.31 -2.60 -22.06
CA ILE A 149 -3.90 -3.79 -22.66
C ILE A 149 -4.54 -4.61 -21.54
N GLY A 150 -5.85 -4.71 -21.55
CA GLY A 150 -6.62 -5.24 -20.43
C GLY A 150 -6.88 -4.18 -19.36
N LYS A 151 -6.63 -4.51 -18.09
CA LYS A 151 -6.84 -3.63 -16.93
C LYS A 151 -5.50 -3.01 -16.46
N ASP A 152 -5.55 -1.86 -15.83
CA ASP A 152 -4.38 -1.25 -15.16
C ASP A 152 -4.38 -1.49 -13.65
N PHE A 153 -5.09 -2.48 -13.20
CA PHE A 153 -5.16 -2.94 -11.82
C PHE A 153 -5.26 -4.47 -11.76
N ILE A 154 -4.97 -5.00 -10.59
CA ILE A 154 -5.33 -6.35 -10.16
C ILE A 154 -6.38 -6.27 -9.08
N GLN A 155 -7.24 -7.27 -8.97
CA GLN A 155 -8.16 -7.39 -7.84
C GLN A 155 -7.52 -8.26 -6.75
N GLU A 156 -7.41 -7.71 -5.54
CA GLU A 156 -6.98 -8.43 -4.35
C GLU A 156 -8.19 -8.78 -3.49
N ASN A 157 -8.14 -9.94 -2.86
CA ASN A 157 -9.18 -10.43 -1.98
C ASN A 157 -8.59 -10.74 -0.61
N TYR A 158 -8.94 -9.92 0.40
CA TYR A 158 -8.52 -10.12 1.78
C TYR A 158 -9.58 -10.87 2.57
N ASP A 159 -9.19 -11.99 3.16
CA ASP A 159 -10.03 -12.77 4.07
C ASP A 159 -10.02 -12.10 5.46
N LEU A 160 -11.19 -11.66 5.90
CA LEU A 160 -11.38 -11.09 7.22
C LEU A 160 -12.02 -12.09 8.21
N GLY A 161 -12.11 -13.37 7.83
CA GLY A 161 -12.65 -14.46 8.63
C GLY A 161 -14.14 -14.71 8.35
N ASP A 162 -15.00 -13.79 8.68
CA ASP A 162 -16.46 -13.85 8.46
C ASP A 162 -16.90 -13.22 7.14
N GLU A 163 -16.05 -12.40 6.53
CA GLU A 163 -16.30 -11.73 5.26
C GLU A 163 -15.01 -11.51 4.46
N ASN A 164 -15.16 -11.19 3.19
CA ASN A 164 -14.06 -10.84 2.29
C ASN A 164 -14.08 -9.36 1.94
N LEU A 165 -12.89 -8.77 1.85
CA LEU A 165 -12.67 -7.42 1.35
C LEU A 165 -12.01 -7.48 -0.03
N LYS A 166 -12.75 -7.14 -1.09
CA LYS A 166 -12.22 -7.04 -2.45
C LYS A 166 -11.83 -5.61 -2.76
N ILE A 167 -10.65 -5.43 -3.33
CA ILE A 167 -10.13 -4.12 -3.71
C ILE A 167 -9.33 -4.20 -5.00
N ASN A 168 -9.48 -3.19 -5.87
CA ASN A 168 -8.65 -3.03 -7.06
C ASN A 168 -7.36 -2.29 -6.69
N LEU A 169 -6.22 -2.93 -6.89
CA LEU A 169 -4.89 -2.39 -6.66
C LEU A 169 -4.32 -1.87 -7.97
N TYR A 170 -4.32 -0.54 -8.14
CA TYR A 170 -3.89 0.12 -9.38
C TYR A 170 -2.37 0.13 -9.50
N GLU A 171 -1.85 -0.16 -10.69
CA GLU A 171 -0.41 -0.27 -10.97
C GLU A 171 0.36 1.00 -10.61
N ASN A 172 -0.21 2.18 -10.83
CA ASN A 172 0.42 3.48 -10.57
C ASN A 172 0.16 4.04 -9.15
N CYS A 173 -0.48 3.27 -8.28
CA CYS A 173 -0.76 3.64 -6.90
C CYS A 173 0.05 2.80 -5.93
N PHE A 174 0.25 3.32 -4.73
CA PHE A 174 0.82 2.52 -3.65
C PHE A 174 -0.16 1.40 -3.26
N SER A 175 0.37 0.23 -3.01
CA SER A 175 -0.30 -0.89 -2.34
C SER A 175 0.70 -1.61 -1.44
N GLN A 176 0.21 -2.21 -0.37
CA GLN A 176 1.05 -2.98 0.55
C GLN A 176 1.74 -4.13 -0.21
N PRO A 177 3.08 -4.24 -0.18
CA PRO A 177 3.80 -5.20 -1.01
C PRO A 177 3.68 -6.66 -0.53
N ASN A 178 3.24 -6.86 0.70
CA ASN A 178 2.98 -8.17 1.29
C ASN A 178 1.48 -8.26 1.63
N PRO A 179 0.65 -8.83 0.74
CA PRO A 179 -0.80 -8.88 0.93
C PRO A 179 -1.21 -9.79 2.11
N TYR A 180 -0.39 -10.78 2.48
CA TYR A 180 -0.65 -11.64 3.63
C TYR A 180 -0.61 -10.86 4.95
N ILE A 181 0.38 -9.98 5.07
CA ILE A 181 0.49 -9.09 6.25
C ILE A 181 -0.53 -7.96 6.18
N CYS A 182 -0.83 -7.40 5.01
CA CYS A 182 -1.90 -6.43 4.84
C CYS A 182 -3.25 -6.99 5.35
N GLU A 183 -3.55 -8.24 5.03
CA GLU A 183 -4.73 -8.94 5.53
C GLU A 183 -4.76 -9.03 7.08
N LYS A 184 -3.63 -9.34 7.70
CA LYS A 184 -3.49 -9.34 9.17
C LYS A 184 -3.66 -7.95 9.78
N MET A 185 -3.18 -6.91 9.12
CA MET A 185 -3.38 -5.52 9.56
C MET A 185 -4.86 -5.12 9.47
N LEU A 186 -5.55 -5.54 8.42
CA LEU A 186 -7.00 -5.32 8.27
C LEU A 186 -7.79 -6.07 9.35
N GLN A 187 -7.47 -7.35 9.62
CA GLN A 187 -8.07 -8.15 10.70
C GLN A 187 -7.85 -7.48 12.07
N TRP A 188 -6.61 -7.05 12.34
CA TRP A 188 -6.27 -6.34 13.58
C TRP A 188 -7.08 -5.03 13.73
N THR A 189 -7.20 -4.24 12.65
CA THR A 189 -7.97 -2.99 12.65
C THR A 189 -9.45 -3.25 12.95
N ARG A 190 -10.03 -4.30 12.36
CA ARG A 190 -11.40 -4.71 12.64
C ARG A 190 -11.59 -5.07 14.10
N ASP A 191 -10.68 -5.89 14.65
CA ASP A 191 -10.78 -6.42 16.01
C ASP A 191 -10.42 -5.37 17.08
N ALA A 192 -9.68 -4.35 16.70
CA ALA A 192 -9.31 -3.23 17.60
C ALA A 192 -10.37 -2.12 17.67
N LYS A 193 -11.47 -2.23 16.93
CA LYS A 193 -12.54 -1.22 16.93
C LYS A 193 -13.18 -1.07 18.31
N SER A 194 -13.37 0.19 18.75
CA SER A 194 -13.98 0.53 20.05
C SER A 194 -15.30 1.30 19.95
N HIS A 195 -15.54 2.09 18.89
CA HIS A 195 -16.71 2.97 18.77
C HIS A 195 -17.46 2.81 17.44
N LYS A 196 -18.76 3.22 17.42
CA LYS A 196 -19.62 3.16 16.22
C LYS A 196 -19.89 4.51 15.57
N ASP A 197 -19.24 5.57 16.02
CA ASP A 197 -19.40 6.92 15.48
C ASP A 197 -18.74 7.09 14.10
N ASP A 198 -18.37 8.30 13.75
CA ASP A 198 -17.70 8.59 12.48
C ASP A 198 -16.18 8.58 12.66
N ILE A 199 -15.48 8.25 11.58
CA ILE A 199 -14.03 8.20 11.57
C ILE A 199 -13.46 9.11 10.49
N LEU A 200 -12.37 9.80 10.83
CA LEU A 200 -11.49 10.45 9.88
C LEU A 200 -10.37 9.51 9.46
N GLU A 201 -10.12 9.35 8.19
CA GLU A 201 -8.94 8.66 7.68
C GLU A 201 -8.02 9.64 6.93
N LEU A 202 -6.78 9.75 7.39
CA LEU A 202 -5.73 10.53 6.74
C LEU A 202 -4.76 9.60 6.01
N HIS A 203 -4.33 10.02 4.79
CA HIS A 203 -3.45 9.21 3.93
C HIS A 203 -4.10 7.90 3.45
N CYS A 204 -5.37 7.94 3.08
CA CYS A 204 -6.17 6.75 2.78
C CYS A 204 -5.74 5.97 1.52
N GLY A 205 -4.84 6.53 0.70
CA GLY A 205 -4.39 5.89 -0.54
C GLY A 205 -5.55 5.58 -1.48
N ILE A 206 -5.60 4.35 -1.95
CA ILE A 206 -6.68 3.82 -2.83
C ILE A 206 -7.84 3.23 -2.04
N GLY A 207 -7.84 3.36 -0.70
CA GLY A 207 -8.94 2.97 0.16
C GLY A 207 -8.83 1.58 0.79
N THR A 208 -7.64 1.02 0.93
CA THR A 208 -7.47 -0.33 1.52
C THR A 208 -8.09 -0.41 2.92
N PHE A 209 -7.83 0.56 3.79
CA PHE A 209 -8.48 0.64 5.09
C PHE A 209 -9.83 1.33 5.03
N THR A 210 -10.05 2.31 4.14
CA THR A 210 -11.32 3.02 3.98
C THR A 210 -12.50 2.08 3.78
N LEU A 211 -12.35 1.07 2.90
CA LEU A 211 -13.41 0.10 2.63
C LEU A 211 -13.74 -0.75 3.86
N LEU A 212 -12.75 -1.12 4.67
CA LEU A 212 -12.98 -1.79 5.94
C LEU A 212 -13.65 -0.85 6.95
N LEU A 213 -13.11 0.36 7.12
CA LEU A 213 -13.64 1.35 8.06
C LEU A 213 -15.10 1.70 7.76
N SER A 214 -15.52 1.72 6.49
CA SER A 214 -16.92 1.97 6.12
C SER A 214 -17.89 0.91 6.63
N ARG A 215 -17.42 -0.31 6.85
CA ARG A 215 -18.23 -1.41 7.45
C ARG A 215 -18.30 -1.34 8.98
N LEU A 216 -17.32 -0.64 9.57
CA LEU A 216 -17.15 -0.56 11.01
C LEU A 216 -17.74 0.71 11.62
N TYR A 217 -17.81 1.80 10.86
CA TYR A 217 -18.21 3.13 11.32
C TYR A 217 -19.46 3.62 10.59
N ARG A 218 -20.20 4.55 11.20
CA ARG A 218 -21.42 5.14 10.63
C ARG A 218 -21.09 5.93 9.36
N GLN A 219 -20.05 6.77 9.39
CA GLN A 219 -19.54 7.55 8.28
C GLN A 219 -18.01 7.54 8.30
N VAL A 220 -17.40 7.56 7.12
CA VAL A 220 -15.95 7.72 6.94
C VAL A 220 -15.69 9.00 6.15
N LEU A 221 -14.82 9.86 6.67
CA LEU A 221 -14.22 10.95 5.91
C LEU A 221 -12.77 10.56 5.57
N ALA A 222 -12.52 10.19 4.32
CA ALA A 222 -11.22 9.74 3.84
C ALA A 222 -10.50 10.84 3.04
N THR A 223 -9.22 11.09 3.34
CA THR A 223 -8.44 12.10 2.61
C THR A 223 -7.07 11.59 2.18
N GLU A 224 -6.69 11.99 0.96
CA GLU A 224 -5.44 11.60 0.31
C GLU A 224 -4.96 12.75 -0.60
N ASN A 225 -3.66 12.98 -0.68
CA ASN A 225 -3.10 14.06 -1.51
C ASN A 225 -2.82 13.64 -2.95
N SER A 226 -2.57 12.37 -3.20
CA SER A 226 -2.27 11.80 -4.53
C SER A 226 -3.52 11.75 -5.41
N ARG A 227 -3.46 12.41 -6.56
CA ARG A 227 -4.56 12.39 -7.54
C ARG A 227 -4.85 10.98 -8.10
N PRO A 228 -3.86 10.17 -8.47
CA PRO A 228 -4.11 8.79 -8.88
C PRO A 228 -4.78 7.95 -7.78
N SER A 229 -4.33 8.09 -6.54
CA SER A 229 -4.87 7.33 -5.42
C SER A 229 -6.33 7.68 -5.13
N ILE A 230 -6.70 8.97 -5.17
CA ILE A 230 -8.12 9.39 -5.03
C ILE A 230 -9.00 8.79 -6.12
N ARG A 231 -8.54 8.75 -7.37
CA ARG A 231 -9.30 8.09 -8.45
C ARG A 231 -9.48 6.59 -8.18
N GLY A 232 -8.42 5.93 -7.73
CA GLY A 232 -8.50 4.52 -7.32
C GLY A 232 -9.47 4.30 -6.16
N LEU A 233 -9.50 5.21 -5.18
CA LEU A 233 -10.47 5.20 -4.08
C LEU A 233 -11.91 5.35 -4.60
N GLU A 234 -12.17 6.34 -5.47
CA GLU A 234 -13.48 6.58 -6.08
C GLU A 234 -14.00 5.33 -6.80
N ASP A 235 -13.14 4.69 -7.60
CA ASP A 235 -13.49 3.47 -8.30
C ASP A 235 -13.75 2.30 -7.34
N ASN A 236 -12.94 2.14 -6.29
CA ASN A 236 -13.12 1.10 -5.28
C ASN A 236 -14.42 1.30 -4.48
N ILE A 237 -14.74 2.53 -4.08
CA ILE A 237 -16.03 2.86 -3.42
C ILE A 237 -17.21 2.48 -4.32
N LYS A 238 -17.13 2.82 -5.61
CA LYS A 238 -18.18 2.52 -6.59
C LYS A 238 -18.36 1.01 -6.78
N VAL A 239 -17.26 0.27 -6.94
CA VAL A 239 -17.30 -1.20 -7.11
C VAL A 239 -17.85 -1.89 -5.87
N ALA A 240 -17.50 -1.41 -4.68
CA ALA A 240 -17.99 -1.94 -3.42
C ALA A 240 -19.42 -1.45 -3.05
N ALA A 241 -20.02 -0.56 -3.85
CA ALA A 241 -21.35 0.04 -3.64
C ALA A 241 -21.53 0.65 -2.24
N LEU A 242 -20.50 1.33 -1.70
CA LEU A 242 -20.51 1.92 -0.36
C LEU A 242 -21.00 3.37 -0.42
N ALA A 243 -21.98 3.69 0.43
CA ALA A 243 -22.64 5.01 0.43
C ALA A 243 -22.24 5.91 1.61
N ASN A 244 -21.54 5.38 2.60
CA ASN A 244 -21.18 6.08 3.84
C ASN A 244 -19.73 6.58 3.87
N ILE A 245 -19.12 6.77 2.69
CA ILE A 245 -17.77 7.30 2.56
C ILE A 245 -17.83 8.66 1.87
N SER A 246 -17.36 9.68 2.56
CA SER A 246 -17.02 10.97 1.98
C SER A 246 -15.52 11.04 1.76
N HIS A 247 -15.06 11.59 0.64
CA HIS A 247 -13.62 11.68 0.37
C HIS A 247 -13.22 13.02 -0.24
N ALA A 248 -11.97 13.41 -0.05
CA ALA A 248 -11.41 14.60 -0.65
C ALA A 248 -9.91 14.48 -0.91
N ARG A 249 -9.44 15.13 -1.99
CA ARG A 249 -8.01 15.23 -2.26
C ARG A 249 -7.39 16.35 -1.43
N LEU A 250 -6.94 16.02 -0.22
CA LEU A 250 -6.31 16.93 0.74
C LEU A 250 -5.16 16.21 1.44
N SER A 251 -4.15 17.00 1.85
CA SER A 251 -3.15 16.52 2.81
C SER A 251 -3.74 16.41 4.22
N GLY A 252 -3.10 15.67 5.12
CA GLY A 252 -3.53 15.57 6.51
C GLY A 252 -3.66 16.94 7.18
N LYS A 253 -2.67 17.84 6.96
CA LYS A 253 -2.71 19.22 7.45
C LYS A 253 -3.92 20.00 6.90
N GLU A 254 -4.14 20.01 5.58
CA GLU A 254 -5.28 20.70 4.95
C GLU A 254 -6.63 20.18 5.48
N THR A 255 -6.74 18.89 5.69
CA THR A 255 -7.95 18.27 6.26
C THR A 255 -8.22 18.77 7.67
N LEU A 256 -7.21 18.79 8.53
CA LEU A 256 -7.34 19.27 9.91
C LEU A 256 -7.55 20.80 9.98
N GLU A 257 -7.01 21.58 9.05
CA GLU A 257 -7.31 23.01 8.90
C GLU A 257 -8.78 23.24 8.54
N ALA A 258 -9.35 22.40 7.65
CA ALA A 258 -10.77 22.47 7.30
C ALA A 258 -11.66 22.10 8.50
N LEU A 259 -11.36 21.03 9.22
CA LEU A 259 -12.09 20.58 10.41
C LEU A 259 -12.04 21.59 11.57
N ASN A 260 -10.98 22.39 11.63
CA ASN A 260 -10.81 23.47 12.62
C ASN A 260 -11.34 24.81 12.12
N GLU A 261 -12.06 24.84 11.01
CA GLU A 261 -12.62 26.05 10.37
C GLU A 261 -11.58 27.15 10.05
N LYS A 262 -10.26 26.79 10.01
CA LYS A 262 -9.19 27.73 9.68
C LYS A 262 -9.17 28.11 8.20
N ARG A 263 -9.64 27.19 7.33
CA ARG A 263 -9.66 27.38 5.88
C ARG A 263 -10.77 26.59 5.23
N ILE A 264 -11.45 27.20 4.26
CA ILE A 264 -12.47 26.56 3.43
C ILE A 264 -11.80 25.94 2.21
N PHE A 265 -12.07 24.66 1.96
CA PHE A 265 -11.58 23.94 0.80
C PHE A 265 -12.73 23.55 -0.13
N ARG A 266 -12.69 24.01 -1.39
CA ARG A 266 -13.71 23.65 -2.41
C ARG A 266 -13.87 22.14 -2.59
N ARG A 267 -12.81 21.37 -2.32
CA ARG A 267 -12.82 19.91 -2.45
C ARG A 267 -13.67 19.21 -1.37
N LEU A 268 -14.08 19.93 -0.33
CA LEU A 268 -14.99 19.47 0.72
C LEU A 268 -16.40 20.08 0.60
N SER A 269 -16.71 20.83 -0.48
CA SER A 269 -18.00 21.49 -0.63
C SER A 269 -19.20 20.53 -0.63
N ASN A 270 -18.98 19.28 -1.02
CA ASN A 270 -20.01 18.23 -1.04
C ASN A 270 -20.06 17.41 0.26
N VAL A 271 -19.23 17.76 1.25
CA VAL A 271 -19.17 17.07 2.55
C VAL A 271 -19.71 18.00 3.61
N ASN A 272 -20.81 17.63 4.24
CA ASN A 272 -21.31 18.38 5.40
C ASN A 272 -20.53 17.98 6.66
N ILE A 273 -19.36 18.62 6.85
CA ILE A 273 -18.46 18.33 7.97
C ILE A 273 -19.16 18.48 9.33
N LYS A 274 -20.15 19.40 9.44
CA LYS A 274 -20.85 19.69 10.69
C LYS A 274 -21.76 18.54 11.16
N ASP A 275 -22.17 17.67 10.23
CA ASP A 275 -23.01 16.51 10.56
C ASP A 275 -22.17 15.30 10.98
N LEU A 276 -20.84 15.38 10.84
CA LEU A 276 -19.92 14.31 11.21
C LEU A 276 -19.56 14.38 12.70
N LYS A 277 -19.67 13.24 13.37
CA LYS A 277 -19.25 13.05 14.78
C LYS A 277 -17.89 12.32 14.78
N LEU A 278 -16.85 13.04 14.36
CA LEU A 278 -15.50 12.51 14.19
C LEU A 278 -14.82 12.33 15.56
N ASN A 279 -15.08 11.21 16.24
CA ASN A 279 -14.43 10.85 17.50
C ASN A 279 -13.18 9.98 17.30
N SER A 280 -13.03 9.37 16.16
CA SER A 280 -11.89 8.52 15.82
C SER A 280 -11.11 9.07 14.63
N VAL A 281 -9.79 8.80 14.62
CA VAL A 281 -8.92 9.06 13.47
C VAL A 281 -8.06 7.84 13.15
N PHE A 282 -7.96 7.50 11.88
CA PHE A 282 -7.07 6.48 11.33
C PHE A 282 -5.96 7.16 10.53
N LEU A 283 -4.71 6.78 10.79
CA LEU A 283 -3.51 7.38 10.24
C LEU A 283 -2.63 6.30 9.60
N ASP A 284 -2.24 6.50 8.34
CA ASP A 284 -1.20 5.70 7.66
C ASP A 284 -0.23 6.65 6.93
N PRO A 285 0.57 7.42 7.70
CA PRO A 285 1.45 8.44 7.14
C PRO A 285 2.69 7.83 6.47
N PRO A 286 3.44 8.62 5.67
CA PRO A 286 4.72 8.21 5.13
C PRO A 286 5.77 7.95 6.23
N ARG A 287 6.89 7.32 5.87
CA ARG A 287 8.00 6.94 6.77
C ARG A 287 8.52 8.05 7.69
N THR A 288 8.37 9.30 7.27
CA THR A 288 8.81 10.46 8.06
C THR A 288 7.94 10.74 9.28
N GLY A 289 6.80 10.04 9.41
CA GLY A 289 5.83 10.28 10.47
C GLY A 289 4.93 11.49 10.18
N LEU A 290 4.30 12.02 11.21
CA LEU A 290 3.34 13.11 11.16
C LEU A 290 4.04 14.48 11.21
N ASP A 291 3.52 15.46 10.47
CA ASP A 291 3.90 16.86 10.65
C ASP A 291 3.39 17.43 11.99
N GLU A 292 4.02 18.50 12.48
CA GLU A 292 3.73 19.10 13.80
C GLU A 292 2.27 19.56 13.93
N TYR A 293 1.67 20.06 12.83
CA TYR A 293 0.28 20.49 12.86
C TYR A 293 -0.65 19.28 13.02
N THR A 294 -0.40 18.21 12.30
CA THR A 294 -1.15 16.95 12.41
C THR A 294 -1.01 16.37 13.82
N LYS A 295 0.20 16.24 14.37
CA LYS A 295 0.46 15.76 15.74
C LYS A 295 -0.31 16.52 16.81
N THR A 296 -0.40 17.83 16.65
CA THR A 296 -1.11 18.69 17.61
C THR A 296 -2.62 18.49 17.53
N ASN A 297 -3.16 18.38 16.32
CA ASN A 297 -4.60 18.42 16.09
C ASN A 297 -5.29 17.06 16.16
N ILE A 298 -4.55 15.94 16.03
CA ILE A 298 -5.14 14.60 16.24
C ILE A 298 -5.44 14.32 17.72
N LYS A 299 -4.84 15.06 18.65
CA LYS A 299 -5.08 14.93 20.09
C LYS A 299 -6.53 15.23 20.51
N LYS A 300 -7.33 15.83 19.64
CA LYS A 300 -8.75 16.10 19.88
C LYS A 300 -9.65 14.88 19.71
N PHE A 301 -9.20 13.86 19.00
CA PHE A 301 -9.95 12.62 18.80
C PHE A 301 -9.87 11.74 20.06
N ASP A 302 -10.90 10.95 20.32
CA ASP A 302 -10.92 10.06 21.49
C ASP A 302 -10.15 8.77 21.20
N THR A 303 -10.17 8.34 19.94
CA THR A 303 -9.46 7.14 19.47
C THR A 303 -8.55 7.47 18.29
N ILE A 304 -7.31 7.00 18.35
CA ILE A 304 -6.34 7.15 17.27
C ILE A 304 -5.83 5.77 16.88
N PHE A 305 -6.05 5.38 15.62
CA PHE A 305 -5.37 4.27 14.98
C PHE A 305 -4.17 4.82 14.23
N TYR A 306 -2.98 4.28 14.50
CA TYR A 306 -1.76 4.74 13.87
C TYR A 306 -1.01 3.56 13.27
N ILE A 307 -1.04 3.43 11.92
CA ILE A 307 -0.20 2.51 11.16
C ILE A 307 1.10 3.23 10.82
N SER A 308 2.24 2.58 10.94
CA SER A 308 3.53 3.21 10.65
C SER A 308 4.58 2.21 10.19
N CYS A 309 5.22 2.50 9.05
CA CYS A 309 6.40 1.77 8.56
C CYS A 309 7.74 2.39 9.02
N GLY A 310 7.71 3.43 9.86
CA GLY A 310 8.88 4.11 10.41
C GLY A 310 8.93 4.02 11.93
N PHE A 311 9.63 3.03 12.49
CA PHE A 311 9.64 2.78 13.93
C PHE A 311 10.17 3.97 14.73
N GLU A 312 11.26 4.60 14.30
CA GLU A 312 11.87 5.75 14.98
C GLU A 312 10.99 7.02 14.89
N SER A 313 10.31 7.24 13.76
CA SER A 313 9.36 8.36 13.63
C SER A 313 8.12 8.15 14.48
N LEU A 314 7.61 6.91 14.53
CA LEU A 314 6.49 6.54 15.40
C LEU A 314 6.82 6.79 16.87
N GLN A 315 7.99 6.37 17.35
CA GLN A 315 8.41 6.61 18.73
C GLN A 315 8.41 8.11 19.08
N LYS A 316 8.93 8.96 18.18
CA LYS A 316 8.95 10.43 18.36
C LYS A 316 7.53 11.01 18.37
N ASP A 317 6.66 10.54 17.48
CA ASP A 317 5.29 11.02 17.40
C ASP A 317 4.50 10.65 18.67
N LEU A 318 4.63 9.42 19.17
CA LEU A 318 4.00 8.96 20.40
C LEU A 318 4.43 9.76 21.63
N GLN A 319 5.71 10.16 21.72
CA GLN A 319 6.19 11.03 22.80
C GLN A 319 5.44 12.37 22.87
N SER A 320 4.91 12.84 21.76
CA SER A 320 4.12 14.07 21.68
C SER A 320 2.63 13.88 22.03
N ILE A 321 2.11 12.64 21.96
CA ILE A 321 0.67 12.32 22.15
C ILE A 321 0.44 11.87 23.60
N LYS A 322 0.69 12.74 24.57
CA LYS A 322 0.55 12.44 26.02
C LYS A 322 -0.89 12.46 26.54
N THR A 323 -1.85 12.82 25.73
CA THR A 323 -3.28 12.88 26.08
C THR A 323 -3.98 11.53 25.91
N HIS A 324 -3.25 10.52 25.45
CA HIS A 324 -3.77 9.19 25.16
C HIS A 324 -2.87 8.12 25.78
N ARG A 325 -3.48 7.01 26.16
CA ARG A 325 -2.79 5.77 26.54
C ARG A 325 -2.77 4.80 25.36
N ILE A 326 -1.75 3.97 25.28
CA ILE A 326 -1.65 2.93 24.26
C ILE A 326 -2.44 1.70 24.75
N LYS A 327 -3.53 1.40 24.07
CA LYS A 327 -4.36 0.20 24.37
C LYS A 327 -3.74 -1.04 23.75
N LYS A 328 -3.39 -0.95 22.44
CA LYS A 328 -2.83 -2.07 21.70
C LYS A 328 -1.66 -1.59 20.86
N ALA A 329 -0.63 -2.41 20.80
CA ALA A 329 0.50 -2.24 19.91
C ALA A 329 0.82 -3.57 19.21
N SER A 330 0.89 -3.57 17.90
CA SER A 330 1.20 -4.77 17.11
C SER A 330 2.31 -4.53 16.12
N PHE A 331 3.27 -5.45 16.08
CA PHE A 331 4.29 -5.52 15.05
C PHE A 331 3.84 -6.45 13.93
N PHE A 332 3.94 -5.97 12.69
CA PHE A 332 3.64 -6.71 11.48
C PHE A 332 4.89 -6.80 10.62
N ASP A 333 5.37 -8.01 10.30
CA ASP A 333 6.56 -8.17 9.48
C ASP A 333 6.25 -8.02 7.98
N GLN A 334 5.84 -6.80 7.59
CA GLN A 334 5.53 -6.41 6.22
C GLN A 334 6.74 -6.49 5.29
N PHE A 335 7.95 -6.38 5.86
CA PHE A 335 9.21 -6.26 5.13
C PHE A 335 10.25 -7.28 5.62
N PRO A 336 10.03 -8.60 5.43
CA PRO A 336 11.04 -9.61 5.74
C PRO A 336 12.39 -9.31 5.09
N TYR A 337 13.46 -9.71 5.74
CA TYR A 337 14.86 -9.53 5.29
C TYR A 337 15.31 -8.06 5.18
N THR A 338 14.62 -7.15 5.84
CA THR A 338 15.00 -5.73 5.95
C THR A 338 14.87 -5.26 7.39
N ASP A 339 15.44 -4.11 7.76
CA ASP A 339 15.31 -3.51 9.09
C ASP A 339 13.98 -2.76 9.31
N HIS A 340 13.14 -2.68 8.28
CA HIS A 340 11.87 -1.99 8.35
C HIS A 340 10.86 -2.76 9.21
N MET A 341 10.12 -2.01 10.02
CA MET A 341 9.10 -2.52 10.92
C MET A 341 7.78 -1.81 10.64
N GLU A 342 6.74 -2.58 10.33
CA GLU A 342 5.38 -2.07 10.25
C GLU A 342 4.74 -2.22 11.62
N SER A 343 4.10 -1.16 12.09
CA SER A 343 3.51 -1.09 13.42
C SER A 343 2.06 -0.62 13.34
N ALA A 344 1.18 -1.21 14.12
CA ALA A 344 -0.17 -0.71 14.32
C ALA A 344 -0.41 -0.42 15.79
N ILE A 345 -0.85 0.79 16.08
CA ILE A 345 -1.05 1.30 17.45
C ILE A 345 -2.49 1.80 17.59
N LEU A 346 -3.15 1.36 18.65
CA LEU A 346 -4.44 1.89 19.08
C LEU A 346 -4.20 2.74 20.34
N LEU A 347 -4.59 4.02 20.27
CA LEU A 347 -4.54 4.93 21.40
C LEU A 347 -5.96 5.36 21.77
N GLU A 348 -6.22 5.44 23.06
CA GLU A 348 -7.47 5.97 23.64
C GLU A 348 -7.17 7.16 24.53
N ARG A 349 -8.05 8.15 24.50
CA ARG A 349 -7.95 9.32 25.36
C ARG A 349 -8.01 8.93 26.83
N ILE A 350 -7.16 9.57 27.66
CA ILE A 350 -7.10 9.40 29.11
C ILE A 350 -8.25 10.17 29.77
#